data_19a96d921381eee88a9709355bb35afe
#
_entry.id   19a96d921381eee88a9709355bb35afe
#
_cell.length_a   1.000
_cell.length_b   1.000
_cell.length_c   1.000
_cell.angle_alpha   90.00
_cell.angle_beta   90.00
_cell.angle_gamma   90.00
#
_symmetry.space_group_name_H-M   'P 1'
#
loop_
_entity.id
_entity.type
_entity.pdbx_description
1 polymer ?
#
loop_
_entity_poly.entity_id
_entity_poly.type
_entity_poly.pdbx_seq_one_letter_code
_entity_poly.pdbx_strand_id
1 'polypeptide(L)'
;MNTLKKKIVWVVVLLITHVGIFAGGLVIGGHVTTDHVFSEFKKVNAPVVLGHYTIYRDIAVNIKGSKYDEAKCSAELGASSMFDDLKACLANHECRDVIEEKVRKSAPEVLGEAPLEFVYWKSEGKIRSCSKHKAQ
;
A
#
# COMPACT_ATOMS: atom_id res chain seq x y z
N MET A 1 -12.37 57.16 -19.91
CA MET A 1 -12.04 55.74 -20.15
C MET A 1 -13.28 55.06 -20.66
N ASN A 2 -13.27 54.55 -21.88
CA ASN A 2 -14.47 54.10 -22.61
C ASN A 2 -15.17 52.95 -21.82
N THR A 3 -16.48 53.05 -21.72
CA THR A 3 -17.35 52.00 -21.08
C THR A 3 -17.10 50.59 -21.61
N LEU A 4 -16.70 50.51 -22.89
CA LEU A 4 -16.32 49.25 -23.52
C LEU A 4 -15.05 48.59 -22.88
N LYS A 5 -14.01 49.38 -22.60
CA LYS A 5 -12.79 48.91 -21.96
C LYS A 5 -13.06 48.40 -20.53
N LYS A 6 -13.94 49.05 -19.77
CA LYS A 6 -14.36 48.60 -18.45
C LYS A 6 -15.10 47.26 -18.51
N LYS A 7 -16.01 47.08 -19.48
CA LYS A 7 -16.74 45.83 -19.67
C LYS A 7 -15.79 44.66 -20.02
N ILE A 8 -14.82 44.90 -20.92
CA ILE A 8 -13.84 43.88 -21.28
C ILE A 8 -12.99 43.48 -20.10
N VAL A 9 -12.52 44.42 -19.30
CA VAL A 9 -11.73 44.12 -18.09
C VAL A 9 -12.53 43.26 -17.12
N TRP A 10 -13.81 43.56 -16.85
CA TRP A 10 -14.66 42.78 -15.98
C TRP A 10 -14.90 41.37 -16.49
N VAL A 11 -15.10 41.16 -17.79
CA VAL A 11 -15.24 39.82 -18.38
C VAL A 11 -13.97 38.99 -18.23
N VAL A 12 -12.80 39.60 -18.46
CA VAL A 12 -11.51 38.93 -18.31
C VAL A 12 -11.27 38.51 -16.83
N VAL A 13 -11.54 39.42 -15.89
CA VAL A 13 -11.42 39.11 -14.47
C VAL A 13 -12.35 37.95 -14.06
N LEU A 14 -13.59 37.97 -14.50
CA LEU A 14 -14.55 36.90 -14.24
C LEU A 14 -14.07 35.53 -14.81
N LEU A 15 -13.56 35.52 -16.04
CA LEU A 15 -13.01 34.31 -16.65
C LEU A 15 -11.82 33.76 -15.88
N ILE A 16 -10.86 34.61 -15.53
CA ILE A 16 -9.68 34.18 -14.75
C ILE A 16 -10.10 33.61 -13.38
N THR A 17 -11.06 34.24 -12.71
CA THR A 17 -11.56 33.78 -11.42
C THR A 17 -12.23 32.41 -11.53
N HIS A 18 -13.08 32.20 -12.53
CA HIS A 18 -13.74 30.91 -12.75
C HIS A 18 -12.77 29.79 -13.09
N VAL A 19 -11.79 30.06 -13.96
CA VAL A 19 -10.74 29.09 -14.31
C VAL A 19 -9.91 28.75 -13.07
N GLY A 20 -9.55 29.73 -12.24
CA GLY A 20 -8.81 29.51 -10.99
C GLY A 20 -9.57 28.66 -9.98
N ILE A 21 -10.86 28.93 -9.78
CA ILE A 21 -11.71 28.14 -8.87
C ILE A 21 -11.87 26.70 -9.39
N PHE A 22 -12.07 26.54 -10.70
CA PHE A 22 -12.25 25.22 -11.30
C PHE A 22 -10.96 24.38 -11.24
N ALA A 23 -9.81 24.96 -11.58
CA ALA A 23 -8.53 24.30 -11.48
C ALA A 23 -8.16 23.96 -10.03
N GLY A 24 -8.38 24.88 -9.08
CA GLY A 24 -8.19 24.61 -7.65
C GLY A 24 -9.10 23.52 -7.12
N GLY A 25 -10.36 23.51 -7.53
CA GLY A 25 -11.33 22.48 -7.16
C GLY A 25 -10.95 21.08 -7.68
N LEU A 26 -10.43 20.99 -8.92
CA LEU A 26 -9.95 19.72 -9.47
C LEU A 26 -8.73 19.17 -8.72
N VAL A 27 -7.78 20.03 -8.37
CA VAL A 27 -6.56 19.59 -7.65
C VAL A 27 -6.91 19.15 -6.23
N ILE A 28 -7.67 19.93 -5.49
CA ILE A 28 -8.05 19.60 -4.11
C ILE A 28 -9.01 18.39 -4.08
N GLY A 29 -10.03 18.40 -4.94
CA GLY A 29 -10.99 17.30 -5.03
C GLY A 29 -10.33 15.99 -5.46
N GLY A 30 -9.40 16.03 -6.42
CA GLY A 30 -8.64 14.86 -6.85
C GLY A 30 -7.81 14.26 -5.72
N HIS A 31 -7.07 15.05 -4.97
CA HIS A 31 -6.27 14.57 -3.84
C HIS A 31 -7.13 13.96 -2.73
N VAL A 32 -8.14 14.66 -2.27
CA VAL A 32 -9.01 14.19 -1.18
C VAL A 32 -9.74 12.90 -1.58
N THR A 33 -10.25 12.82 -2.83
CA THR A 33 -10.94 11.61 -3.29
C THR A 33 -10.00 10.44 -3.43
N THR A 34 -8.78 10.66 -3.95
CA THR A 34 -7.79 9.61 -4.13
C THR A 34 -7.34 9.04 -2.79
N ASP A 35 -7.02 9.88 -1.82
CA ASP A 35 -6.58 9.43 -0.50
C ASP A 35 -7.68 8.67 0.24
N HIS A 36 -8.92 9.13 0.14
CA HIS A 36 -10.06 8.44 0.73
C HIS A 36 -10.32 7.08 0.08
N VAL A 37 -10.33 7.00 -1.26
CA VAL A 37 -10.50 5.73 -1.99
C VAL A 37 -9.38 4.75 -1.67
N PHE A 38 -8.13 5.19 -1.60
CA PHE A 38 -7.01 4.34 -1.22
C PHE A 38 -7.10 3.85 0.23
N SER A 39 -7.55 4.69 1.15
CA SER A 39 -7.77 4.33 2.55
C SER A 39 -8.85 3.24 2.68
N GLU A 40 -10.00 3.42 2.04
CA GLU A 40 -11.07 2.43 2.03
C GLU A 40 -10.64 1.13 1.35
N PHE A 41 -9.92 1.21 0.22
CA PHE A 41 -9.39 0.04 -0.45
C PHE A 41 -8.44 -0.77 0.45
N LYS A 42 -7.56 -0.11 1.20
CA LYS A 42 -6.67 -0.76 2.16
C LYS A 42 -7.44 -1.45 3.28
N LYS A 43 -8.47 -0.80 3.83
CA LYS A 43 -9.30 -1.40 4.88
C LYS A 43 -9.98 -2.70 4.42
N VAL A 44 -10.58 -2.66 3.22
CA VAL A 44 -11.29 -3.82 2.66
C VAL A 44 -10.34 -4.95 2.33
N ASN A 45 -9.14 -4.64 1.81
CA ASN A 45 -8.19 -5.66 1.38
C ASN A 45 -7.26 -6.16 2.50
N ALA A 46 -7.10 -5.44 3.61
CA ALA A 46 -6.21 -5.84 4.68
C ALA A 46 -6.47 -7.25 5.24
N PRO A 47 -7.72 -7.72 5.44
CA PRO A 47 -7.97 -9.10 5.84
C PRO A 47 -7.54 -10.14 4.79
N VAL A 48 -7.64 -9.79 3.49
CA VAL A 48 -7.21 -10.65 2.38
C VAL A 48 -5.69 -10.74 2.36
N VAL A 49 -5.02 -9.61 2.50
CA VAL A 49 -3.55 -9.53 2.59
C VAL A 49 -3.05 -10.35 3.79
N LEU A 50 -3.70 -10.25 4.95
CA LEU A 50 -3.36 -11.06 6.12
C LEU A 50 -3.53 -12.56 5.83
N GLY A 51 -4.62 -12.96 5.17
CA GLY A 51 -4.84 -14.36 4.77
C GLY A 51 -3.72 -14.87 3.86
N HIS A 52 -3.35 -14.12 2.84
CA HIS A 52 -2.24 -14.46 1.95
C HIS A 52 -0.90 -14.51 2.69
N TYR A 53 -0.64 -13.54 3.57
CA TYR A 53 0.58 -13.54 4.39
C TYR A 53 0.71 -14.81 5.21
N THR A 54 -0.35 -15.22 5.93
CA THR A 54 -0.30 -16.44 6.75
C THR A 54 -0.06 -17.68 5.90
N ILE A 55 -0.70 -17.78 4.72
CA ILE A 55 -0.48 -18.91 3.79
C ILE A 55 0.98 -18.94 3.34
N TYR A 56 1.53 -17.85 2.85
CA TYR A 56 2.91 -17.81 2.37
C TYR A 56 3.93 -18.09 3.48
N ARG A 57 3.70 -17.52 4.67
CA ARG A 57 4.53 -17.80 5.86
C ARG A 57 4.53 -19.29 6.19
N ASP A 58 3.36 -19.90 6.26
CA ASP A 58 3.23 -21.31 6.62
C ASP A 58 3.85 -22.22 5.57
N ILE A 59 3.72 -21.89 4.28
CA ILE A 59 4.43 -22.61 3.21
C ILE A 59 5.94 -22.47 3.39
N ALA A 60 6.46 -21.27 3.64
CA ALA A 60 7.89 -21.03 3.81
C ALA A 60 8.45 -21.78 5.01
N VAL A 61 7.72 -21.80 6.15
CA VAL A 61 8.11 -22.54 7.37
C VAL A 61 8.08 -24.06 7.16
N ASN A 62 7.04 -24.59 6.50
CA ASN A 62 6.87 -26.02 6.28
C ASN A 62 7.84 -26.63 5.25
N ILE A 63 8.36 -25.83 4.33
CA ILE A 63 9.35 -26.27 3.32
C ILE A 63 10.79 -26.29 3.90
N LYS A 64 10.98 -25.95 5.16
CA LYS A 64 12.29 -25.90 5.83
C LYS A 64 13.07 -27.23 5.65
N GLY A 65 14.22 -27.17 4.94
CA GLY A 65 15.13 -28.31 4.77
C GLY A 65 14.81 -29.27 3.62
N SER A 66 13.86 -28.95 2.76
CA SER A 66 13.48 -29.77 1.61
C SER A 66 14.12 -29.32 0.28
N LYS A 67 13.98 -30.17 -0.76
CA LYS A 67 14.53 -29.96 -2.11
C LYS A 67 13.84 -28.87 -2.93
N TYR A 68 13.02 -28.01 -2.30
CA TYR A 68 12.18 -27.03 -2.97
C TYR A 68 12.65 -25.58 -2.72
N ASP A 69 13.93 -25.32 -2.92
CA ASP A 69 14.53 -23.99 -2.66
C ASP A 69 13.83 -22.86 -3.42
N GLU A 70 13.40 -23.10 -4.66
CA GLU A 70 12.68 -22.11 -5.44
C GLU A 70 11.27 -21.83 -4.89
N ALA A 71 10.57 -22.88 -4.45
CA ALA A 71 9.25 -22.73 -3.85
C ALA A 71 9.32 -22.02 -2.49
N LYS A 72 10.34 -22.34 -1.70
CA LYS A 72 10.63 -21.68 -0.45
C LYS A 72 10.94 -20.19 -0.67
N CYS A 73 11.84 -19.87 -1.60
CA CYS A 73 12.17 -18.50 -1.95
C CYS A 73 10.92 -17.72 -2.42
N SER A 74 10.07 -18.33 -3.23
CA SER A 74 8.84 -17.69 -3.71
C SER A 74 7.85 -17.44 -2.56
N ALA A 75 7.72 -18.37 -1.64
CA ALA A 75 6.88 -18.22 -0.45
C ALA A 75 7.41 -17.13 0.49
N GLU A 76 8.71 -17.10 0.75
CA GLU A 76 9.37 -16.07 1.56
C GLU A 76 9.24 -14.68 0.94
N LEU A 77 9.37 -14.57 -0.38
CA LEU A 77 9.18 -13.32 -1.10
C LEU A 77 7.72 -12.83 -1.02
N GLY A 78 6.76 -13.74 -1.20
CA GLY A 78 5.34 -13.45 -1.03
C GLY A 78 5.01 -13.01 0.40
N ALA A 79 5.50 -13.73 1.40
CA ALA A 79 5.33 -13.37 2.81
C ALA A 79 5.93 -12.00 3.14
N SER A 80 7.13 -11.69 2.62
CA SER A 80 7.78 -10.40 2.84
C SER A 80 7.00 -9.24 2.24
N SER A 81 6.45 -9.40 1.02
CA SER A 81 5.60 -8.38 0.40
C SER A 81 4.34 -8.12 1.24
N MET A 82 3.65 -9.18 1.66
CA MET A 82 2.44 -9.06 2.49
C MET A 82 2.76 -8.48 3.88
N PHE A 83 3.92 -8.79 4.44
CA PHE A 83 4.40 -8.21 5.69
C PHE A 83 4.56 -6.69 5.59
N ASP A 84 5.16 -6.20 4.49
CA ASP A 84 5.31 -4.77 4.23
C ASP A 84 3.94 -4.09 4.04
N ASP A 85 3.03 -4.71 3.32
CA ASP A 85 1.67 -4.21 3.12
C ASP A 85 0.89 -4.12 4.46
N LEU A 86 1.01 -5.14 5.31
CA LEU A 86 0.40 -5.13 6.64
C LEU A 86 1.00 -4.05 7.54
N LYS A 87 2.33 -3.87 7.52
CA LYS A 87 2.99 -2.78 8.25
C LYS A 87 2.55 -1.40 7.75
N ALA A 88 2.43 -1.22 6.45
CA ALA A 88 1.92 0.01 5.86
C ALA A 88 0.45 0.27 6.25
N CYS A 89 -0.37 -0.78 6.34
CA CYS A 89 -1.74 -0.69 6.83
C CYS A 89 -1.79 -0.28 8.31
N LEU A 90 -0.99 -0.94 9.17
CA LEU A 90 -0.93 -0.64 10.60
C LEU A 90 -0.38 0.76 10.91
N ALA A 91 0.39 1.36 10.00
CA ALA A 91 0.83 2.75 10.11
C ALA A 91 -0.31 3.75 9.86
N ASN A 92 -1.38 3.34 9.16
CA ASN A 92 -2.58 4.14 8.93
C ASN A 92 -3.60 3.84 10.04
N HIS A 93 -4.08 4.89 10.72
CA HIS A 93 -5.00 4.76 11.86
C HIS A 93 -6.28 3.99 11.51
N GLU A 94 -6.92 4.33 10.40
CA GLU A 94 -8.18 3.72 9.99
C GLU A 94 -8.04 2.25 9.61
N CYS A 95 -6.92 1.89 8.99
CA CYS A 95 -6.62 0.51 8.64
C CYS A 95 -6.26 -0.31 9.89
N ARG A 96 -5.52 0.29 10.82
CA ARG A 96 -5.14 -0.32 12.10
C ARG A 96 -6.36 -0.76 12.89
N ASP A 97 -7.33 0.11 13.07
CA ASP A 97 -8.55 -0.15 13.86
C ASP A 97 -9.32 -1.38 13.35
N VAL A 98 -9.21 -1.67 12.05
CA VAL A 98 -9.88 -2.81 11.44
C VAL A 98 -9.13 -4.12 11.62
N ILE A 99 -7.78 -4.09 11.61
CA ILE A 99 -6.99 -5.32 11.42
C ILE A 99 -6.08 -5.67 12.60
N GLU A 100 -5.74 -4.72 13.50
CA GLU A 100 -4.73 -4.92 14.53
C GLU A 100 -4.99 -6.15 15.40
N GLU A 101 -6.22 -6.33 15.87
CA GLU A 101 -6.57 -7.50 16.70
C GLU A 101 -6.41 -8.83 15.94
N LYS A 102 -6.75 -8.86 14.65
CA LYS A 102 -6.57 -10.02 13.79
C LYS A 102 -5.10 -10.32 13.56
N VAL A 103 -4.29 -9.28 13.31
CA VAL A 103 -2.84 -9.41 13.15
C VAL A 103 -2.21 -9.93 14.43
N ARG A 104 -2.58 -9.41 15.61
CA ARG A 104 -2.07 -9.90 16.89
C ARG A 104 -2.33 -11.40 17.11
N LYS A 105 -3.48 -11.90 16.65
CA LYS A 105 -3.84 -13.32 16.79
C LYS A 105 -3.17 -14.22 15.74
N SER A 106 -2.98 -13.76 14.51
CA SER A 106 -2.59 -14.61 13.38
C SER A 106 -1.17 -14.38 12.87
N ALA A 107 -0.59 -13.22 13.14
CA ALA A 107 0.70 -12.78 12.65
C ALA A 107 1.36 -11.77 13.62
N PRO A 108 1.57 -12.14 14.91
CA PRO A 108 2.10 -11.23 15.93
C PRO A 108 3.48 -10.67 15.59
N GLU A 109 4.24 -11.34 14.75
CA GLU A 109 5.53 -10.88 14.25
C GLU A 109 5.44 -9.59 13.44
N VAL A 110 4.29 -9.29 12.82
CA VAL A 110 4.05 -8.03 12.10
C VAL A 110 4.00 -6.83 13.06
N LEU A 111 3.53 -7.07 14.28
CA LEU A 111 3.53 -6.08 15.37
C LEU A 111 4.86 -6.04 16.13
N GLY A 112 5.77 -6.96 15.85
CA GLY A 112 7.02 -7.13 16.61
C GLY A 112 6.83 -7.87 17.94
N GLU A 113 5.69 -8.51 18.15
CA GLU A 113 5.35 -9.26 19.37
C GLU A 113 5.87 -10.72 19.31
N ALA A 114 6.35 -11.16 18.14
CA ALA A 114 6.97 -12.46 17.94
C ALA A 114 8.14 -12.36 16.94
N PRO A 115 9.11 -13.33 16.97
CA PRO A 115 10.18 -13.37 15.97
C PRO A 115 9.66 -13.79 14.60
N LEU A 116 10.33 -13.32 13.53
CA LEU A 116 10.08 -13.80 12.17
C LEU A 116 10.58 -15.25 12.01
N GLU A 117 9.71 -16.13 11.52
CA GLU A 117 10.04 -17.53 11.27
C GLU A 117 10.49 -17.82 9.84
N PHE A 118 10.56 -16.80 8.98
CA PHE A 118 11.01 -16.90 7.59
C PHE A 118 12.06 -15.84 7.28
N VAL A 119 12.78 -15.99 6.15
CA VAL A 119 13.75 -15.00 5.71
C VAL A 119 13.02 -13.81 5.11
N TYR A 120 13.21 -12.64 5.71
CA TYR A 120 12.61 -11.40 5.21
C TYR A 120 13.42 -10.84 4.03
N TRP A 121 12.74 -10.63 2.91
CA TRP A 121 13.30 -10.06 1.70
C TRP A 121 12.84 -8.62 1.56
N LYS A 122 13.71 -7.66 1.90
CA LYS A 122 13.39 -6.25 1.73
C LYS A 122 13.16 -5.91 0.26
N SER A 123 12.01 -5.31 -0.03
CA SER A 123 11.67 -4.82 -1.37
C SER A 123 12.50 -3.57 -1.69
N GLU A 124 13.62 -3.73 -2.40
CA GLU A 124 14.46 -2.63 -2.90
C GLU A 124 14.04 -2.18 -4.32
N GLY A 125 12.75 -2.30 -4.68
CA GLY A 125 12.24 -1.87 -5.98
C GLY A 125 12.71 -2.74 -7.18
N LYS A 126 13.49 -3.79 -6.96
CA LYS A 126 13.86 -4.78 -7.97
C LYS A 126 13.11 -6.07 -7.69
N ILE A 127 12.33 -6.53 -8.65
CA ILE A 127 11.74 -7.87 -8.61
C ILE A 127 12.90 -8.87 -8.54
N ARG A 128 13.17 -9.41 -7.35
CA ARG A 128 14.15 -10.49 -7.18
C ARG A 128 13.51 -11.76 -7.71
N SER A 129 14.10 -12.33 -8.74
CA SER A 129 13.69 -13.62 -9.28
C SER A 129 14.35 -14.72 -8.49
N CYS A 130 13.56 -15.60 -7.89
CA CYS A 130 14.06 -16.78 -7.16
C CYS A 130 14.84 -17.76 -8.07
N SER A 131 14.71 -17.65 -9.40
CA SER A 131 15.43 -18.48 -10.37
C SER A 131 16.96 -18.26 -10.39
N LYS A 132 17.49 -17.24 -9.71
CA LYS A 132 18.93 -16.95 -9.64
C LYS A 132 19.60 -17.37 -8.32
N HIS A 133 18.87 -17.85 -7.34
CA HIS A 133 19.44 -18.42 -6.12
C HIS A 133 19.81 -19.90 -6.32
N LYS A 134 20.74 -20.19 -7.23
CA LYS A 134 21.54 -21.40 -7.09
C LYS A 134 22.52 -21.14 -5.96
N ALA A 135 22.46 -22.02 -4.95
CA ALA A 135 23.25 -22.01 -3.75
C ALA A 135 24.69 -21.49 -3.97
N GLN A 136 25.08 -20.51 -3.20
CA GLN A 136 26.48 -20.32 -2.79
C GLN A 136 26.74 -21.14 -1.54
#